data_3c7b5a62c912d7d37e5ae94941f34e1e
#
_entry.id   3c7b5a62c912d7d37e5ae94941f34e1e
#
_cell.length_a   1.000
_cell.length_b   1.000
_cell.length_c   1.000
_cell.angle_alpha   90.00
_cell.angle_beta   90.00
_cell.angle_gamma   90.00
#
_symmetry.space_group_name_H-M   'P 1'
#
loop_
_entity.id
_entity.type
_entity.pdbx_description
1 polymer ?
#
loop_
_entity_poly.entity_id
_entity_poly.type
_entity_poly.pdbx_seq_one_letter_code
_entity_poly.pdbx_strand_id
1 'polypeptide(L)'
;MSEPEVSVRIAAHRGLGMPQLVDTAPWNARLAYLSGRPRFTFDPSLHQGLYYVQDASSAALPTVLRHALIQADINPDGKLRVLDACAAPGGKTTAVADALGSERTVVVANEYDRTRAGVLVENLQRWGDPRIIATCADAASFGVLHDAFDVICADVPCSGEGMMRKDRDAVAQWSPALVRDCAALQRRILLGLWDALRHGGVLIYSTCTFNTAEDEDNVRYVIDELGATPLSTGLENMPGVSPGCFDKGLMPFPCTHFYPGIARGEGLFVAALRKDGDSVPTVQDDDMRRPKSFKRKSAAKTQPVPEAVRRMVRGDMSWSTDAAGIITAAPPAVAAMAARLADAGLRVILEGVEVGTIKGRDVIPAHALTMSQVIDCDAFVKAPIDWREAVSYLQRNAPILPEDTPRGIVLLTYQGRPLGFAKNLGNRANTLLPANRRIISPHVPDAPENVLAAVGVMPAGDE
;
A
#
# COMPACT_ATOMS: atom_id res chain seq x y z
N MET A 1 2.86 -31.51 -1.07
CA MET A 1 3.24 -30.14 -1.51
C MET A 1 4.19 -29.57 -0.46
N SER A 2 5.29 -28.93 -0.85
CA SER A 2 6.18 -28.23 0.08
C SER A 2 5.42 -27.10 0.78
N GLU A 3 5.83 -26.78 2.01
CA GLU A 3 5.28 -25.60 2.70
C GLU A 3 5.57 -24.32 1.89
N PRO A 4 4.65 -23.31 1.94
CA PRO A 4 4.88 -22.04 1.29
C PRO A 4 6.11 -21.33 1.87
N GLU A 5 6.96 -20.82 0.99
CA GLU A 5 8.09 -20.01 1.45
C GLU A 5 7.61 -18.67 2.02
N VAL A 6 8.29 -18.22 3.04
CA VAL A 6 7.99 -16.93 3.68
C VAL A 6 8.92 -15.88 3.12
N SER A 7 8.36 -14.74 2.73
CA SER A 7 9.15 -13.62 2.21
C SER A 7 8.69 -12.29 2.77
N VAL A 8 9.61 -11.34 2.79
CA VAL A 8 9.40 -9.97 3.26
C VAL A 8 9.94 -8.97 2.26
N ARG A 9 9.18 -7.92 2.00
CA ARG A 9 9.62 -6.81 1.16
C ARG A 9 10.07 -5.66 2.05
N ILE A 10 11.33 -5.26 1.89
CA ILE A 10 11.95 -4.18 2.66
C ILE A 10 11.50 -2.82 2.10
N ALA A 11 11.10 -1.92 3.00
CA ALA A 11 10.61 -0.59 2.65
C ALA A 11 11.73 0.27 2.04
N ALA A 12 11.57 0.67 0.76
CA ALA A 12 12.55 1.47 0.05
C ALA A 12 12.69 2.88 0.65
N HIS A 13 11.57 3.50 0.96
CA HIS A 13 11.46 4.86 1.48
C HIS A 13 12.01 5.05 2.90
N ARG A 14 12.35 3.96 3.60
CA ARG A 14 12.93 4.00 4.97
C ARG A 14 14.46 4.09 4.97
N GLY A 15 15.09 4.22 3.80
CA GLY A 15 16.56 4.30 3.71
C GLY A 15 17.28 3.01 4.11
N LEU A 16 16.59 1.88 4.08
CA LEU A 16 17.19 0.57 4.36
C LEU A 16 17.88 0.03 3.11
N GLY A 17 19.17 -0.28 3.24
CA GLY A 17 19.94 -0.97 2.20
C GLY A 17 19.62 -2.47 2.14
N MET A 18 19.87 -3.09 0.98
CA MET A 18 19.84 -4.56 0.84
C MET A 18 21.27 -5.07 0.67
N PRO A 19 21.75 -5.99 1.52
CA PRO A 19 23.08 -6.59 1.34
C PRO A 19 23.09 -7.48 0.09
N GLN A 20 24.27 -7.58 -0.56
CA GLN A 20 24.41 -8.31 -1.83
C GLN A 20 24.21 -9.83 -1.73
N LEU A 21 24.28 -10.39 -0.52
CA LEU A 21 24.26 -11.84 -0.28
C LEU A 21 22.89 -12.36 0.20
N VAL A 22 21.84 -11.56 0.18
CA VAL A 22 20.51 -12.00 0.61
C VAL A 22 19.84 -12.77 -0.51
N ASP A 23 19.17 -13.86 -0.17
CA ASP A 23 18.32 -14.64 -1.08
C ASP A 23 17.09 -13.81 -1.47
N THR A 24 17.13 -13.20 -2.65
CA THR A 24 16.08 -12.30 -3.17
C THR A 24 15.34 -12.92 -4.34
N ALA A 25 14.12 -12.43 -4.59
CA ALA A 25 13.39 -12.78 -5.78
C ALA A 25 14.04 -12.16 -7.04
N PRO A 26 14.18 -12.91 -8.15
CA PRO A 26 14.78 -12.36 -9.38
C PRO A 26 14.10 -11.11 -9.91
N TRP A 27 12.78 -10.99 -9.67
CA TRP A 27 11.95 -9.87 -10.12
C TRP A 27 11.84 -8.72 -9.11
N ASN A 28 12.40 -8.88 -7.90
CA ASN A 28 12.35 -7.81 -6.90
C ASN A 28 13.51 -7.91 -5.91
N ALA A 29 14.55 -7.11 -6.11
CA ALA A 29 15.74 -7.10 -5.26
C ALA A 29 15.46 -6.68 -3.80
N ARG A 30 14.29 -6.10 -3.49
CA ARG A 30 13.89 -5.75 -2.12
C ARG A 30 13.02 -6.81 -1.45
N LEU A 31 12.71 -7.90 -2.13
CA LEU A 31 12.02 -9.04 -1.54
C LEU A 31 13.03 -10.12 -1.16
N ALA A 32 13.14 -10.37 0.15
CA ALA A 32 14.00 -11.41 0.70
C ALA A 32 13.19 -12.62 1.18
N TYR A 33 13.69 -13.81 0.90
CA TYR A 33 13.16 -15.06 1.46
C TYR A 33 13.72 -15.31 2.85
N LEU A 34 12.89 -15.87 3.73
CA LEU A 34 13.28 -16.25 5.09
C LEU A 34 13.42 -17.76 5.21
N SER A 35 14.39 -18.21 6.01
CA SER A 35 14.60 -19.65 6.27
C SER A 35 13.49 -20.32 7.10
N GLY A 36 12.53 -19.54 7.61
CA GLY A 36 11.40 -19.99 8.40
C GLY A 36 10.37 -18.89 8.59
N ARG A 37 9.33 -19.16 9.40
CA ARG A 37 8.27 -18.19 9.69
C ARG A 37 8.46 -17.60 11.10
N PRO A 38 9.05 -16.39 11.22
CA PRO A 38 9.15 -15.71 12.50
C PRO A 38 7.78 -15.34 13.08
N ARG A 39 7.75 -15.06 14.37
CA ARG A 39 6.56 -14.49 15.03
C ARG A 39 6.50 -12.98 14.76
N PHE A 40 6.24 -12.59 13.53
CA PHE A 40 6.23 -11.21 13.05
C PHE A 40 5.53 -10.21 13.96
N THR A 41 4.47 -10.66 14.65
CA THR A 41 3.69 -9.83 15.58
C THR A 41 4.55 -9.22 16.70
N PHE A 42 5.62 -9.91 17.11
CA PHE A 42 6.52 -9.47 18.19
C PHE A 42 7.79 -8.79 17.69
N ASP A 43 7.91 -8.56 16.39
CA ASP A 43 8.98 -7.73 15.82
C ASP A 43 8.54 -6.27 15.74
N PRO A 44 9.10 -5.35 16.54
CA PRO A 44 8.75 -3.94 16.47
C PRO A 44 8.99 -3.31 15.09
N SER A 45 9.93 -3.85 14.29
CA SER A 45 10.24 -3.38 12.95
C SER A 45 9.04 -3.52 11.99
N LEU A 46 8.20 -4.55 12.16
CA LEU A 46 6.92 -4.66 11.42
C LEU A 46 5.99 -3.48 11.75
N HIS A 47 5.89 -3.14 13.04
CA HIS A 47 5.02 -2.07 13.52
C HIS A 47 5.55 -0.68 13.15
N GLN A 48 6.85 -0.55 12.92
CA GLN A 48 7.50 0.66 12.38
C GLN A 48 7.38 0.78 10.85
N GLY A 49 6.77 -0.21 10.17
CA GLY A 49 6.60 -0.21 8.71
C GLY A 49 7.93 -0.34 7.95
N LEU A 50 8.93 -1.05 8.51
CA LEU A 50 10.23 -1.22 7.88
C LEU A 50 10.24 -2.33 6.83
N TYR A 51 9.28 -3.23 6.89
CA TYR A 51 9.05 -4.28 5.89
C TYR A 51 7.57 -4.66 5.83
N TYR A 52 7.20 -5.34 4.75
CA TYR A 52 5.88 -5.93 4.53
C TYR A 52 6.04 -7.44 4.32
N VAL A 53 5.27 -8.26 5.05
CA VAL A 53 5.21 -9.72 4.81
C VAL A 53 4.40 -9.93 3.53
N GLN A 54 5.04 -10.30 2.44
CA GLN A 54 4.45 -10.33 1.11
C GLN A 54 4.81 -11.62 0.38
N ASP A 55 3.84 -12.19 -0.33
CA ASP A 55 4.09 -13.27 -1.26
C ASP A 55 5.03 -12.82 -2.38
N ALA A 56 5.98 -13.68 -2.73
CA ALA A 56 7.02 -13.37 -3.69
C ALA A 56 6.48 -13.10 -5.10
N SER A 57 5.50 -13.89 -5.56
CA SER A 57 4.88 -13.66 -6.88
C SER A 57 4.21 -12.29 -6.97
N SER A 58 3.46 -11.92 -5.93
CA SER A 58 2.80 -10.61 -5.84
C SER A 58 3.78 -9.42 -5.83
N ALA A 59 5.01 -9.65 -5.41
CA ALA A 59 6.07 -8.63 -5.40
C ALA A 59 6.71 -8.39 -6.79
N ALA A 60 6.25 -9.05 -7.84
CA ALA A 60 6.66 -8.79 -9.22
C ALA A 60 6.04 -7.50 -9.81
N LEU A 61 4.92 -7.03 -9.25
CA LEU A 61 4.16 -5.91 -9.78
C LEU A 61 4.98 -4.62 -10.00
N PRO A 62 5.90 -4.21 -9.12
CA PRO A 62 6.78 -3.06 -9.35
C PRO A 62 7.62 -3.16 -10.63
N THR A 63 8.15 -4.33 -10.94
CA THR A 63 8.95 -4.56 -12.14
C THR A 63 8.09 -4.48 -13.39
N VAL A 64 6.92 -5.12 -13.40
CA VAL A 64 5.94 -5.02 -14.49
C VAL A 64 5.53 -3.56 -14.72
N LEU A 65 5.20 -2.84 -13.66
CA LEU A 65 4.80 -1.43 -13.73
C LEU A 65 5.87 -0.57 -14.39
N ARG A 66 7.10 -0.60 -13.88
CA ARG A 66 8.17 0.26 -14.42
C ARG A 66 8.47 -0.09 -15.88
N HIS A 67 8.49 -1.38 -16.22
CA HIS A 67 8.73 -1.84 -17.58
C HIS A 67 7.62 -1.41 -18.55
N ALA A 68 6.37 -1.57 -18.17
CA ALA A 68 5.22 -1.17 -18.97
C ALA A 68 5.14 0.36 -19.16
N LEU A 69 5.47 1.16 -18.13
CA LEU A 69 5.52 2.61 -18.23
C LEU A 69 6.58 3.07 -19.25
N ILE A 70 7.77 2.47 -19.22
CA ILE A 70 8.85 2.79 -20.17
C ILE A 70 8.41 2.47 -21.60
N GLN A 71 7.77 1.31 -21.84
CA GLN A 71 7.27 0.95 -23.17
C GLN A 71 6.14 1.88 -23.64
N ALA A 72 5.33 2.40 -22.72
CA ALA A 72 4.26 3.35 -23.03
C ALA A 72 4.77 4.80 -23.16
N ASP A 73 6.08 5.04 -23.10
CA ASP A 73 6.72 6.37 -23.10
C ASP A 73 6.21 7.26 -21.93
N ILE A 74 5.99 6.65 -20.78
CA ILE A 74 5.60 7.33 -19.54
C ILE A 74 6.78 7.27 -18.57
N ASN A 75 7.23 8.44 -18.09
CA ASN A 75 8.32 8.51 -17.12
C ASN A 75 7.85 7.96 -15.74
N PRO A 76 8.40 6.82 -15.26
CA PRO A 76 8.01 6.23 -13.98
C PRO A 76 8.38 7.09 -12.76
N ASP A 77 9.33 8.01 -12.92
CA ASP A 77 9.75 8.95 -11.88
C ASP A 77 9.06 10.31 -12.03
N GLY A 78 8.12 10.43 -12.97
CA GLY A 78 7.28 11.59 -13.20
C GLY A 78 6.11 11.70 -12.22
N LYS A 79 5.34 12.76 -12.36
CA LYS A 79 4.08 12.96 -11.63
C LYS A 79 3.00 12.06 -12.23
N LEU A 80 2.55 11.07 -11.49
CA LEU A 80 1.57 10.10 -11.94
C LEU A 80 0.35 10.06 -11.01
N ARG A 81 -0.81 9.73 -11.59
CA ARG A 81 -2.03 9.39 -10.87
C ARG A 81 -2.28 7.89 -11.07
N VAL A 82 -2.19 7.15 -10.00
CA VAL A 82 -2.25 5.69 -10.01
C VAL A 82 -3.48 5.24 -9.23
N LEU A 83 -4.22 4.28 -9.78
CA LEU A 83 -5.30 3.58 -9.09
C LEU A 83 -4.91 2.11 -8.89
N ASP A 84 -4.93 1.65 -7.64
CA ASP A 84 -4.99 0.23 -7.29
C ASP A 84 -6.45 -0.10 -6.98
N ALA A 85 -7.13 -0.76 -7.92
CA ALA A 85 -8.58 -0.86 -7.97
C ALA A 85 -9.18 -1.85 -6.95
N CYS A 86 -8.39 -2.85 -6.50
CA CYS A 86 -8.80 -3.91 -5.57
C CYS A 86 -7.65 -4.17 -4.57
N ALA A 87 -7.37 -3.17 -3.73
CA ALA A 87 -6.09 -2.99 -3.07
C ALA A 87 -5.85 -3.84 -1.82
N ALA A 88 -6.91 -4.26 -1.10
CA ALA A 88 -6.72 -4.93 0.19
C ALA A 88 -5.99 -6.29 0.05
N PRO A 89 -5.02 -6.56 0.94
CA PRO A 89 -4.70 -5.85 2.19
C PRO A 89 -3.67 -4.72 2.07
N GLY A 90 -3.19 -4.32 0.85
CA GLY A 90 -2.31 -3.18 0.62
C GLY A 90 -0.86 -3.53 0.24
N GLY A 91 -0.53 -4.81 0.12
CA GLY A 91 0.83 -5.24 -0.24
C GLY A 91 1.25 -4.79 -1.64
N LYS A 92 0.35 -4.90 -2.64
CA LYS A 92 0.57 -4.43 -4.00
C LYS A 92 0.59 -2.90 -4.07
N THR A 93 -0.35 -2.23 -3.41
CA THR A 93 -0.39 -0.76 -3.31
C THR A 93 0.93 -0.17 -2.81
N THR A 94 1.44 -0.68 -1.69
CA THR A 94 2.68 -0.20 -1.08
C THR A 94 3.90 -0.52 -1.94
N ALA A 95 3.88 -1.64 -2.68
CA ALA A 95 4.92 -2.00 -3.63
C ALA A 95 4.93 -1.06 -4.85
N VAL A 96 3.75 -0.73 -5.38
CA VAL A 96 3.56 0.25 -6.47
C VAL A 96 4.04 1.63 -6.03
N ALA A 97 3.66 2.09 -4.84
CA ALA A 97 4.08 3.38 -4.32
C ALA A 97 5.61 3.49 -4.18
N ASP A 98 6.28 2.42 -3.72
CA ASP A 98 7.75 2.35 -3.62
C ASP A 98 8.46 2.34 -4.98
N ALA A 99 7.80 1.81 -6.02
CA ALA A 99 8.35 1.74 -7.37
C ALA A 99 8.36 3.09 -8.11
N LEU A 100 7.58 4.06 -7.61
CA LEU A 100 7.38 5.36 -8.25
C LEU A 100 8.09 6.45 -7.44
N GLY A 101 9.12 7.07 -8.04
CA GLY A 101 10.07 7.94 -7.34
C GLY A 101 9.57 9.36 -7.05
N SER A 102 8.54 9.85 -7.74
CA SER A 102 8.10 11.24 -7.60
C SER A 102 7.25 11.47 -6.35
N GLU A 103 7.64 12.46 -5.53
CA GLU A 103 6.83 12.94 -4.40
C GLU A 103 5.47 13.54 -4.83
N ARG A 104 5.33 13.89 -6.12
CA ARG A 104 4.09 14.43 -6.71
C ARG A 104 3.16 13.33 -7.25
N THR A 105 3.57 12.08 -7.23
CA THR A 105 2.70 10.96 -7.58
C THR A 105 1.62 10.78 -6.54
N VAL A 106 0.39 10.50 -6.97
CA VAL A 106 -0.74 10.17 -6.10
C VAL A 106 -1.17 8.73 -6.38
N VAL A 107 -1.29 7.93 -5.33
CA VAL A 107 -1.77 6.55 -5.41
C VAL A 107 -3.12 6.45 -4.71
N VAL A 108 -4.14 6.05 -5.45
CA VAL A 108 -5.47 5.76 -4.91
C VAL A 108 -5.60 4.25 -4.74
N ALA A 109 -5.85 3.79 -3.53
CA ALA A 109 -6.05 2.40 -3.17
C ALA A 109 -7.53 2.17 -2.84
N ASN A 110 -8.22 1.39 -3.65
CA ASN A 110 -9.64 1.12 -3.46
C ASN A 110 -9.91 -0.30 -2.98
N GLU A 111 -10.91 -0.45 -2.12
CA GLU A 111 -11.42 -1.76 -1.71
C GLU A 111 -12.96 -1.69 -1.55
N TYR A 112 -13.65 -2.66 -2.12
CA TYR A 112 -15.12 -2.72 -2.07
C TYR A 112 -15.64 -3.15 -0.70
N ASP A 113 -15.04 -4.19 -0.12
CA ASP A 113 -15.45 -4.72 1.18
C ASP A 113 -15.00 -3.82 2.32
N ARG A 114 -15.94 -3.40 3.17
CA ARG A 114 -15.69 -2.47 4.28
C ARG A 114 -14.73 -3.01 5.33
N THR A 115 -14.78 -4.31 5.60
CA THR A 115 -13.92 -4.96 6.60
C THR A 115 -12.49 -5.01 6.07
N ARG A 116 -12.33 -5.45 4.81
CA ARG A 116 -11.02 -5.46 4.13
C ARG A 116 -10.47 -4.06 3.94
N ALA A 117 -11.32 -3.07 3.66
CA ALA A 117 -10.93 -1.66 3.58
C ALA A 117 -10.36 -1.13 4.91
N GLY A 118 -10.89 -1.60 6.06
CA GLY A 118 -10.31 -1.32 7.37
C GLY A 118 -8.89 -1.86 7.51
N VAL A 119 -8.66 -3.11 7.09
CA VAL A 119 -7.32 -3.74 7.08
C VAL A 119 -6.37 -2.99 6.13
N LEU A 120 -6.86 -2.59 4.95
CA LEU A 120 -6.10 -1.78 4.00
C LEU A 120 -5.61 -0.48 4.65
N VAL A 121 -6.51 0.29 5.26
CA VAL A 121 -6.14 1.55 5.94
C VAL A 121 -5.09 1.32 7.01
N GLU A 122 -5.22 0.26 7.83
CA GLU A 122 -4.24 -0.06 8.86
C GLU A 122 -2.85 -0.34 8.29
N ASN A 123 -2.76 -1.08 7.19
CA ASN A 123 -1.49 -1.40 6.54
C ASN A 123 -0.88 -0.18 5.83
N LEU A 124 -1.70 0.65 5.18
CA LEU A 124 -1.24 1.89 4.55
C LEU A 124 -0.72 2.90 5.59
N GLN A 125 -1.41 3.06 6.72
CA GLN A 125 -0.93 3.90 7.81
C GLN A 125 0.38 3.39 8.41
N ARG A 126 0.55 2.06 8.54
CA ARG A 126 1.80 1.45 9.00
C ARG A 126 2.93 1.68 8.00
N TRP A 127 2.64 1.61 6.70
CA TRP A 127 3.60 1.91 5.64
C TRP A 127 4.02 3.38 5.65
N GLY A 128 3.08 4.28 5.91
CA GLY A 128 3.32 5.68 6.23
C GLY A 128 3.64 6.58 5.04
N ASP A 129 3.30 6.18 3.82
CA ASP A 129 3.47 7.01 2.63
C ASP A 129 2.32 8.03 2.51
N PRO A 130 2.59 9.34 2.62
CA PRO A 130 1.56 10.38 2.58
C PRO A 130 0.93 10.57 1.20
N ARG A 131 1.49 9.95 0.13
CA ARG A 131 0.98 10.01 -1.24
C ARG A 131 -0.23 9.12 -1.49
N ILE A 132 -0.61 8.26 -0.51
CA ILE A 132 -1.65 7.26 -0.69
C ILE A 132 -2.98 7.76 -0.14
N ILE A 133 -4.04 7.61 -0.95
CA ILE A 133 -5.44 7.81 -0.58
C ILE A 133 -6.09 6.42 -0.53
N ALA A 134 -6.95 6.15 0.47
CA ALA A 134 -7.79 4.97 0.44
C ALA A 134 -9.25 5.32 0.21
N THR A 135 -9.93 4.51 -0.62
CA THR A 135 -11.36 4.61 -0.90
C THR A 135 -12.07 3.30 -0.61
N CYS A 136 -13.39 3.38 -0.37
CA CYS A 136 -14.23 2.20 -0.22
C CYS A 136 -15.43 2.33 -1.18
N ALA A 137 -15.26 1.76 -2.39
CA ALA A 137 -16.23 1.86 -3.48
C ALA A 137 -16.18 0.63 -4.41
N ASP A 138 -17.22 0.43 -5.22
CA ASP A 138 -17.18 -0.52 -6.33
C ASP A 138 -16.11 -0.04 -7.35
N ALA A 139 -15.17 -0.92 -7.71
CA ALA A 139 -14.10 -0.59 -8.65
C ALA A 139 -14.62 -0.10 -10.01
N ALA A 140 -15.72 -0.66 -10.50
CA ALA A 140 -16.31 -0.22 -11.75
C ALA A 140 -16.88 1.22 -11.69
N SER A 141 -17.20 1.74 -10.49
CA SER A 141 -17.71 3.10 -10.34
C SER A 141 -16.67 4.20 -10.60
N PHE A 142 -15.39 3.86 -10.69
CA PHE A 142 -14.33 4.80 -11.06
C PHE A 142 -14.46 5.31 -12.50
N GLY A 143 -15.24 4.66 -13.36
CA GLY A 143 -15.53 5.11 -14.72
C GLY A 143 -16.12 6.51 -14.82
N VAL A 144 -16.77 7.02 -13.75
CA VAL A 144 -17.25 8.41 -13.69
C VAL A 144 -16.13 9.46 -13.73
N LEU A 145 -14.88 9.02 -13.48
CA LEU A 145 -13.69 9.85 -13.51
C LEU A 145 -12.93 9.67 -14.83
N HIS A 146 -13.57 10.00 -15.95
CA HIS A 146 -12.99 9.84 -17.29
C HIS A 146 -11.54 10.38 -17.34
N ASP A 147 -10.64 9.57 -17.91
CA ASP A 147 -9.22 9.88 -18.15
C ASP A 147 -8.46 10.40 -16.91
N ALA A 148 -8.89 9.96 -15.71
CA ALA A 148 -8.35 10.47 -14.45
C ALA A 148 -7.00 9.87 -14.08
N PHE A 149 -6.67 8.67 -14.54
CA PHE A 149 -5.50 7.93 -14.10
C PHE A 149 -4.52 7.64 -15.24
N ASP A 150 -3.24 7.81 -14.94
CA ASP A 150 -2.13 7.46 -15.85
C ASP A 150 -1.86 5.96 -15.84
N VAL A 151 -2.09 5.32 -14.67
CA VAL A 151 -1.91 3.89 -14.43
C VAL A 151 -3.09 3.35 -13.63
N ILE A 152 -3.55 2.16 -13.99
CA ILE A 152 -4.48 1.38 -13.18
C ILE A 152 -3.88 -0.01 -12.95
N CYS A 153 -3.76 -0.40 -11.68
CA CYS A 153 -3.48 -1.77 -11.25
C CYS A 153 -4.80 -2.42 -10.85
N ALA A 154 -5.16 -3.50 -11.51
CA ALA A 154 -6.39 -4.25 -11.31
C ALA A 154 -6.07 -5.69 -10.89
N ASP A 155 -5.77 -5.88 -9.58
CA ASP A 155 -5.67 -7.20 -8.96
C ASP A 155 -7.07 -7.66 -8.57
N VAL A 156 -7.79 -8.18 -9.56
CA VAL A 156 -9.22 -8.36 -9.47
C VAL A 156 -9.64 -9.56 -8.59
N PRO A 157 -10.85 -9.53 -8.00
CA PRO A 157 -11.41 -10.72 -7.35
C PRO A 157 -11.47 -11.89 -8.34
N CYS A 158 -11.00 -13.07 -7.91
CA CYS A 158 -10.91 -14.26 -8.75
C CYS A 158 -11.33 -15.53 -8.00
N SER A 159 -11.40 -16.66 -8.69
CA SER A 159 -11.76 -17.96 -8.10
C SER A 159 -10.77 -18.50 -7.07
N GLY A 160 -9.56 -17.89 -6.96
CA GLY A 160 -8.64 -18.08 -5.85
C GLY A 160 -7.84 -19.39 -5.89
N GLU A 161 -7.53 -19.93 -7.06
CA GLU A 161 -6.78 -21.19 -7.20
C GLU A 161 -5.39 -21.12 -6.52
N GLY A 162 -4.73 -19.95 -6.53
CA GLY A 162 -3.48 -19.71 -5.81
C GLY A 162 -3.59 -19.78 -4.30
N MET A 163 -4.80 -19.66 -3.72
CA MET A 163 -5.04 -19.79 -2.29
C MET A 163 -5.23 -21.24 -1.82
N MET A 164 -5.50 -22.17 -2.72
CA MET A 164 -5.85 -23.56 -2.38
C MET A 164 -4.75 -24.30 -1.61
N ARG A 165 -3.50 -23.88 -1.75
CA ARG A 165 -2.38 -24.44 -1.00
C ARG A 165 -2.39 -24.05 0.50
N LYS A 166 -2.92 -22.88 0.81
CA LYS A 166 -2.95 -22.31 2.18
C LYS A 166 -4.30 -22.46 2.85
N ASP A 167 -5.36 -22.44 2.07
CA ASP A 167 -6.74 -22.37 2.56
C ASP A 167 -7.57 -23.53 2.01
N ARG A 168 -8.00 -24.40 2.91
CA ARG A 168 -8.87 -25.55 2.57
C ARG A 168 -10.27 -25.09 2.16
N ASP A 169 -10.73 -23.95 2.67
CA ASP A 169 -12.03 -23.41 2.31
C ASP A 169 -12.03 -22.91 0.86
N ALA A 170 -10.90 -22.40 0.35
CA ALA A 170 -10.75 -22.06 -1.05
C ALA A 170 -10.97 -23.28 -1.98
N VAL A 171 -10.45 -24.44 -1.58
CA VAL A 171 -10.68 -25.69 -2.32
C VAL A 171 -12.16 -26.11 -2.31
N ALA A 172 -12.83 -25.97 -1.16
CA ALA A 172 -14.24 -26.35 -1.00
C ALA A 172 -15.19 -25.42 -1.77
N GLN A 173 -14.83 -24.15 -1.91
CA GLN A 173 -15.65 -23.13 -2.59
C GLN A 173 -15.47 -23.13 -4.09
N TRP A 174 -14.35 -23.61 -4.59
CA TRP A 174 -14.05 -23.59 -6.02
C TRP A 174 -15.04 -24.44 -6.84
N SER A 175 -15.49 -23.86 -7.95
CA SER A 175 -16.35 -24.56 -8.90
C SER A 175 -16.26 -23.90 -10.30
N PRO A 176 -16.60 -24.62 -11.39
CA PRO A 176 -16.70 -24.00 -12.71
C PRO A 176 -17.73 -22.86 -12.79
N ALA A 177 -18.74 -22.85 -11.91
CA ALA A 177 -19.69 -21.76 -11.80
C ALA A 177 -19.02 -20.50 -11.19
N LEU A 178 -18.26 -20.66 -10.13
CA LEU A 178 -17.50 -19.56 -9.51
C LEU A 178 -16.51 -18.94 -10.49
N VAL A 179 -15.80 -19.75 -11.28
CA VAL A 179 -14.88 -19.27 -12.34
C VAL A 179 -15.63 -18.38 -13.34
N ARG A 180 -16.80 -18.83 -13.85
CA ARG A 180 -17.62 -18.02 -14.78
C ARG A 180 -18.11 -16.71 -14.16
N ASP A 181 -18.57 -16.76 -12.91
CA ASP A 181 -19.09 -15.59 -12.19
C ASP A 181 -17.95 -14.58 -11.93
N CYS A 182 -16.77 -15.05 -11.55
CA CYS A 182 -15.58 -14.22 -11.40
C CYS A 182 -15.15 -13.59 -12.72
N ALA A 183 -15.06 -14.36 -13.80
CA ALA A 183 -14.70 -13.83 -15.12
C ALA A 183 -15.68 -12.73 -15.59
N ALA A 184 -16.99 -12.91 -15.37
CA ALA A 184 -17.98 -11.90 -15.71
C ALA A 184 -17.86 -10.63 -14.84
N LEU A 185 -17.61 -10.80 -13.52
CA LEU A 185 -17.35 -9.68 -12.61
C LEU A 185 -16.12 -8.90 -13.02
N GLN A 186 -15.03 -9.60 -13.37
CA GLN A 186 -13.76 -9.00 -13.79
C GLN A 186 -13.94 -8.15 -15.05
N ARG A 187 -14.70 -8.62 -16.06
CA ARG A 187 -15.04 -7.83 -17.27
C ARG A 187 -15.83 -6.56 -16.93
N ARG A 188 -16.79 -6.65 -16.02
CA ARG A 188 -17.54 -5.46 -15.54
C ARG A 188 -16.60 -4.44 -14.87
N ILE A 189 -15.68 -4.90 -14.06
CA ILE A 189 -14.66 -4.05 -13.41
C ILE A 189 -13.77 -3.41 -14.48
N LEU A 190 -13.22 -4.21 -15.39
CA LEU A 190 -12.33 -3.75 -16.45
C LEU A 190 -12.97 -2.69 -17.33
N LEU A 191 -14.24 -2.85 -17.68
CA LEU A 191 -14.99 -1.87 -18.48
C LEU A 191 -15.07 -0.50 -17.78
N GLY A 192 -15.43 -0.47 -16.48
CA GLY A 192 -15.46 0.78 -15.72
C GLY A 192 -14.09 1.40 -15.52
N LEU A 193 -13.06 0.57 -15.28
CA LEU A 193 -11.68 1.05 -15.15
C LEU A 193 -11.11 1.59 -16.45
N TRP A 194 -11.55 1.05 -17.60
CA TRP A 194 -11.14 1.53 -18.92
C TRP A 194 -11.53 2.97 -19.18
N ASP A 195 -12.72 3.37 -18.75
CA ASP A 195 -13.15 4.76 -18.85
C ASP A 195 -12.31 5.70 -17.96
N ALA A 196 -11.89 5.21 -16.79
CA ALA A 196 -11.07 5.98 -15.85
C ALA A 196 -9.60 6.09 -16.27
N LEU A 197 -9.10 5.15 -17.09
CA LEU A 197 -7.74 5.17 -17.61
C LEU A 197 -7.66 6.18 -18.76
N ARG A 198 -6.65 7.06 -18.72
CA ARG A 198 -6.44 8.01 -19.82
C ARG A 198 -5.94 7.32 -21.10
N HIS A 199 -6.13 7.96 -22.22
CA HIS A 199 -5.48 7.58 -23.48
C HIS A 199 -3.95 7.60 -23.30
N GLY A 200 -3.26 6.60 -23.85
CA GLY A 200 -1.84 6.36 -23.64
C GLY A 200 -1.48 5.83 -22.24
N GLY A 201 -2.46 5.67 -21.34
CA GLY A 201 -2.25 5.13 -19.99
C GLY A 201 -2.05 3.61 -19.96
N VAL A 202 -1.60 3.09 -18.83
CA VAL A 202 -1.25 1.67 -18.63
C VAL A 202 -2.21 1.01 -17.67
N LEU A 203 -2.80 -0.12 -18.07
CA LEU A 203 -3.53 -1.05 -17.22
C LEU A 203 -2.62 -2.24 -16.93
N ILE A 204 -2.44 -2.57 -15.64
CA ILE A 204 -1.83 -3.81 -15.19
C ILE A 204 -2.94 -4.67 -14.62
N TYR A 205 -3.22 -5.78 -15.29
CA TYR A 205 -4.23 -6.75 -14.87
C TYR A 205 -3.54 -7.92 -14.17
N SER A 206 -4.03 -8.33 -13.02
CA SER A 206 -3.52 -9.51 -12.30
C SER A 206 -4.61 -10.28 -11.58
N THR A 207 -4.37 -11.57 -11.39
CA THR A 207 -5.18 -12.48 -10.59
C THR A 207 -4.29 -13.44 -9.81
N CYS A 208 -4.83 -14.09 -8.79
CA CYS A 208 -4.20 -15.21 -8.11
C CYS A 208 -4.83 -16.55 -8.53
N THR A 209 -5.31 -16.67 -9.77
CA THR A 209 -5.82 -17.92 -10.36
C THR A 209 -4.96 -18.35 -11.55
N PHE A 210 -5.29 -19.49 -12.17
CA PHE A 210 -4.48 -20.10 -13.24
C PHE A 210 -5.33 -20.57 -14.42
N ASN A 211 -6.63 -20.32 -14.40
CA ASN A 211 -7.52 -20.72 -15.48
C ASN A 211 -7.62 -19.62 -16.55
N THR A 212 -7.64 -20.03 -17.81
CA THR A 212 -7.65 -19.11 -18.95
C THR A 212 -8.89 -18.21 -19.01
N ALA A 213 -10.03 -18.64 -18.45
CA ALA A 213 -11.27 -17.87 -18.48
C ALA A 213 -11.19 -16.55 -17.70
N GLU A 214 -10.45 -16.57 -16.59
CA GLU A 214 -10.22 -15.39 -15.76
C GLU A 214 -8.94 -14.64 -16.16
N ASP A 215 -7.99 -15.30 -16.80
CA ASP A 215 -6.67 -14.78 -17.13
C ASP A 215 -6.62 -14.32 -18.59
N GLU A 216 -6.18 -15.18 -19.51
CA GLU A 216 -5.93 -14.82 -20.90
C GLU A 216 -7.19 -14.39 -21.66
N ASP A 217 -8.36 -14.99 -21.39
CA ASP A 217 -9.60 -14.62 -22.08
C ASP A 217 -10.09 -13.24 -21.68
N ASN A 218 -9.82 -12.79 -20.44
CA ASN A 218 -10.10 -11.45 -20.02
C ASN A 218 -9.10 -10.43 -20.59
N VAL A 219 -7.83 -10.77 -20.69
CA VAL A 219 -6.85 -9.92 -21.40
C VAL A 219 -7.22 -9.79 -22.88
N ARG A 220 -7.62 -10.89 -23.54
CA ARG A 220 -8.11 -10.86 -24.91
C ARG A 220 -9.35 -9.96 -25.06
N TYR A 221 -10.29 -10.04 -24.12
CA TYR A 221 -11.45 -9.14 -24.11
C TYR A 221 -11.03 -7.66 -24.11
N VAL A 222 -10.03 -7.28 -23.28
CA VAL A 222 -9.55 -5.89 -23.25
C VAL A 222 -8.86 -5.50 -24.56
N ILE A 223 -8.16 -6.42 -25.21
CA ILE A 223 -7.51 -6.17 -26.52
C ILE A 223 -8.57 -6.03 -27.62
N ASP A 224 -9.47 -7.02 -27.76
CA ASP A 224 -10.36 -7.13 -28.89
C ASP A 224 -11.56 -6.18 -28.80
N GLU A 225 -12.13 -6.00 -27.60
CA GLU A 225 -13.35 -5.23 -27.41
C GLU A 225 -13.09 -3.79 -26.92
N LEU A 226 -12.01 -3.56 -26.17
CA LEU A 226 -11.68 -2.24 -25.63
C LEU A 226 -10.54 -1.55 -26.40
N GLY A 227 -9.90 -2.23 -27.36
CA GLY A 227 -8.87 -1.66 -28.22
C GLY A 227 -7.55 -1.40 -27.51
N ALA A 228 -7.09 -2.32 -26.65
CA ALA A 228 -5.82 -2.20 -25.96
C ALA A 228 -4.66 -2.75 -26.79
N THR A 229 -3.49 -2.13 -26.64
CA THR A 229 -2.22 -2.70 -27.12
C THR A 229 -1.51 -3.42 -25.96
N PRO A 230 -1.20 -4.73 -26.10
CA PRO A 230 -0.45 -5.46 -25.09
C PRO A 230 1.01 -4.98 -24.99
N LEU A 231 1.52 -4.92 -23.76
CA LEU A 231 2.90 -4.56 -23.44
C LEU A 231 3.61 -5.76 -22.84
N SER A 232 4.94 -5.87 -23.03
CA SER A 232 5.76 -6.86 -22.31
C SER A 232 5.74 -6.59 -20.81
N THR A 233 5.67 -7.65 -20.01
CA THR A 233 5.75 -7.56 -18.54
C THR A 233 7.18 -7.32 -18.05
N GLY A 234 8.20 -7.57 -18.91
CA GLY A 234 9.61 -7.51 -18.54
C GLY A 234 10.07 -8.69 -17.69
N LEU A 235 9.22 -9.71 -17.55
CA LEU A 235 9.48 -10.89 -16.71
C LEU A 235 9.74 -12.17 -17.52
N GLU A 236 9.54 -12.15 -18.83
CA GLU A 236 9.41 -13.32 -19.71
C GLU A 236 10.61 -14.28 -19.66
N ASN A 237 11.79 -13.77 -19.33
CA ASN A 237 13.01 -14.56 -19.26
C ASN A 237 13.53 -14.75 -17.82
N MET A 238 12.73 -14.41 -16.82
CA MET A 238 13.15 -14.56 -15.42
C MET A 238 12.94 -15.99 -14.92
N PRO A 239 13.86 -16.54 -14.11
CA PRO A 239 13.68 -17.85 -13.50
C PRO A 239 12.38 -17.95 -12.69
N GLY A 240 11.64 -19.04 -12.87
CA GLY A 240 10.39 -19.29 -12.16
C GLY A 240 9.16 -18.60 -12.78
N VAL A 241 9.33 -17.89 -13.89
CA VAL A 241 8.23 -17.26 -14.64
C VAL A 241 7.90 -18.09 -15.86
N SER A 242 6.62 -18.31 -16.13
CA SER A 242 6.11 -19.02 -17.29
C SER A 242 5.37 -18.06 -18.22
N PRO A 243 5.48 -18.22 -19.55
CA PRO A 243 4.66 -17.44 -20.48
C PRO A 243 3.18 -17.81 -20.32
N GLY A 244 2.29 -16.91 -20.71
CA GLY A 244 0.86 -17.19 -20.77
C GLY A 244 0.53 -18.33 -21.72
N CYS A 245 -0.52 -19.07 -21.40
CA CYS A 245 -0.99 -20.20 -22.18
C CYS A 245 -1.93 -19.75 -23.29
N PHE A 246 -1.68 -20.19 -24.53
CA PHE A 246 -2.56 -19.96 -25.65
C PHE A 246 -3.15 -21.27 -26.14
N ASP A 247 -4.46 -21.34 -26.15
CA ASP A 247 -5.18 -22.39 -26.84
C ASP A 247 -5.65 -21.87 -28.22
N LYS A 248 -5.45 -22.70 -29.28
CA LYS A 248 -6.02 -22.51 -30.63
C LYS A 248 -5.38 -21.50 -31.58
N GLY A 249 -4.08 -21.32 -31.58
CA GLY A 249 -3.35 -20.70 -32.71
C GLY A 249 -3.59 -19.20 -32.87
N LEU A 250 -4.01 -18.50 -31.82
CA LEU A 250 -4.05 -17.06 -31.76
C LEU A 250 -2.65 -16.49 -31.53
N MET A 251 -2.41 -15.27 -32.00
CA MET A 251 -1.14 -14.58 -31.78
C MET A 251 -0.88 -14.44 -30.28
N PRO A 252 0.26 -14.87 -29.76
CA PRO A 252 0.60 -14.71 -28.36
C PRO A 252 0.75 -13.21 -28.03
N PHE A 253 0.07 -12.76 -27.00
CA PHE A 253 0.36 -11.46 -26.39
C PHE A 253 1.21 -11.69 -25.12
N PRO A 254 2.08 -10.75 -24.76
CA PRO A 254 2.92 -10.91 -23.58
C PRO A 254 2.10 -10.90 -22.31
N CYS A 255 2.03 -12.03 -21.61
CA CYS A 255 1.54 -12.17 -20.26
C CYS A 255 2.31 -13.26 -19.55
N THR A 256 2.29 -13.28 -18.24
CA THR A 256 3.13 -14.18 -17.45
C THR A 256 2.39 -14.79 -16.27
N HIS A 257 2.74 -16.06 -16.00
CA HIS A 257 2.29 -16.81 -14.84
C HIS A 257 3.44 -17.13 -13.88
N PHE A 258 3.13 -17.10 -12.62
CA PHE A 258 3.92 -17.65 -11.53
C PHE A 258 3.19 -18.87 -11.00
N TYR A 259 3.60 -20.08 -11.40
CA TYR A 259 2.96 -21.29 -10.90
C TYR A 259 3.60 -21.77 -9.61
N PRO A 260 2.82 -22.14 -8.58
CA PRO A 260 3.34 -22.81 -7.39
C PRO A 260 4.16 -24.06 -7.73
N GLY A 261 5.38 -24.16 -7.19
CA GLY A 261 6.29 -25.27 -7.49
C GLY A 261 7.25 -25.01 -8.67
N ILE A 262 6.99 -23.99 -9.50
CA ILE A 262 7.92 -23.44 -10.49
C ILE A 262 8.51 -22.14 -9.94
N ALA A 263 7.65 -21.20 -9.58
CA ALA A 263 8.04 -20.00 -8.84
C ALA A 263 8.10 -20.28 -7.33
N ARG A 264 9.00 -19.55 -6.64
CA ARG A 264 9.05 -19.53 -5.18
C ARG A 264 8.00 -18.54 -4.64
N GLY A 265 6.70 -18.86 -4.81
CA GLY A 265 5.56 -18.01 -4.43
C GLY A 265 4.25 -18.80 -4.47
N GLU A 266 3.15 -18.08 -4.21
CA GLU A 266 1.80 -18.68 -4.16
C GLU A 266 1.10 -18.67 -5.52
N GLY A 267 1.65 -17.94 -6.46
CA GLY A 267 1.11 -17.81 -7.79
C GLY A 267 0.53 -16.43 -8.11
N LEU A 268 0.64 -16.08 -9.37
CA LEU A 268 0.13 -14.84 -9.94
C LEU A 268 0.02 -15.01 -11.45
N PHE A 269 -1.05 -14.51 -12.03
CA PHE A 269 -1.12 -14.11 -13.42
C PHE A 269 -0.95 -12.60 -13.54
N VAL A 270 -0.20 -12.12 -14.53
CA VAL A 270 -0.07 -10.69 -14.79
C VAL A 270 0.07 -10.39 -16.27
N ALA A 271 -0.62 -9.35 -16.72
CA ALA A 271 -0.53 -8.77 -18.05
C ALA A 271 -0.47 -7.23 -17.94
N ALA A 272 0.22 -6.60 -18.89
CA ALA A 272 0.30 -5.16 -19.03
C ALA A 272 -0.28 -4.72 -20.38
N LEU A 273 -1.11 -3.70 -20.37
CA LEU A 273 -1.89 -3.24 -21.51
C LEU A 273 -1.84 -1.71 -21.60
N ARG A 274 -1.77 -1.15 -22.79
CA ARG A 274 -1.86 0.29 -23.03
C ARG A 274 -3.22 0.63 -23.65
N LYS A 275 -3.87 1.66 -23.15
CA LYS A 275 -5.03 2.24 -23.81
C LYS A 275 -4.57 3.09 -24.99
N ASP A 276 -4.97 2.70 -26.20
CA ASP A 276 -4.56 3.41 -27.41
C ASP A 276 -5.18 4.81 -27.52
N GLY A 277 -4.61 5.63 -28.39
CA GLY A 277 -4.97 7.02 -28.60
C GLY A 277 -3.83 7.98 -28.26
N ASP A 278 -3.94 9.21 -28.73
CA ASP A 278 -2.95 10.24 -28.42
C ASP A 278 -2.91 10.50 -26.92
N SER A 279 -1.73 10.49 -26.34
CA SER A 279 -1.53 10.82 -24.95
C SER A 279 -2.01 12.25 -24.71
N VAL A 280 -3.18 12.39 -24.08
CA VAL A 280 -3.59 13.71 -23.56
C VAL A 280 -2.56 14.09 -22.50
N PRO A 281 -1.88 15.23 -22.60
CA PRO A 281 -0.91 15.66 -21.58
C PRO A 281 -1.58 15.58 -20.21
N THR A 282 -0.87 15.01 -19.25
CA THR A 282 -1.30 14.99 -17.84
C THR A 282 -1.84 16.38 -17.50
N VAL A 283 -3.08 16.43 -17.05
CA VAL A 283 -3.77 17.68 -16.68
C VAL A 283 -2.79 18.63 -16.00
N GLN A 284 -2.62 19.83 -16.55
CA GLN A 284 -1.70 20.83 -16.02
C GLN A 284 -2.06 21.14 -14.55
N ASP A 285 -1.10 21.57 -13.75
CA ASP A 285 -1.28 21.93 -12.32
C ASP A 285 -2.48 22.87 -12.05
N ASP A 286 -2.95 23.60 -13.06
CA ASP A 286 -4.13 24.47 -12.97
C ASP A 286 -5.47 23.74 -12.76
N ASP A 287 -5.63 22.51 -13.27
CA ASP A 287 -6.83 21.69 -13.04
C ASP A 287 -6.87 21.05 -11.64
N MET A 288 -5.74 21.07 -10.93
CA MET A 288 -5.63 20.63 -9.54
C MET A 288 -5.92 21.76 -8.54
N ARG A 289 -6.14 23.00 -9.01
CA ARG A 289 -6.63 24.09 -8.16
C ARG A 289 -8.12 23.84 -7.85
N ARG A 290 -8.46 23.87 -6.57
CA ARG A 290 -9.87 23.75 -6.11
C ARG A 290 -10.78 24.58 -6.99
N PRO A 291 -11.86 24.00 -7.57
CA PRO A 291 -12.93 24.79 -8.19
C PRO A 291 -13.43 25.81 -7.17
N LYS A 292 -13.45 27.09 -7.53
CA LYS A 292 -13.86 28.20 -6.65
C LYS A 292 -15.33 28.14 -6.20
N SER A 293 -16.10 27.15 -6.64
CA SER A 293 -17.56 27.12 -6.51
C SER A 293 -18.18 26.00 -5.67
N PHE A 294 -17.42 25.05 -5.13
CA PHE A 294 -18.02 24.00 -4.30
C PHE A 294 -18.00 24.37 -2.80
N LYS A 295 -19.10 24.94 -2.34
CA LYS A 295 -19.42 25.00 -0.91
C LYS A 295 -19.73 23.56 -0.45
N ARG A 296 -18.77 22.91 0.17
CA ARG A 296 -18.98 21.69 0.97
C ARG A 296 -20.18 21.97 1.91
N LYS A 297 -21.29 21.23 1.77
CA LYS A 297 -22.46 21.30 2.68
C LYS A 297 -22.09 20.72 4.06
N SER A 298 -21.09 21.18 4.68
CA SER A 298 -20.70 21.13 6.09
C SER A 298 -19.25 21.63 6.21
N ALA A 299 -19.03 22.88 5.84
CA ALA A 299 -17.90 23.57 6.42
C ALA A 299 -18.26 23.82 7.90
N ALA A 300 -18.09 22.81 8.76
CA ALA A 300 -17.76 23.10 10.15
C ALA A 300 -16.64 24.14 10.11
N LYS A 301 -16.76 25.23 10.87
CA LYS A 301 -15.73 26.26 10.98
C LYS A 301 -14.42 25.52 11.27
N THR A 302 -13.56 25.40 10.26
CA THR A 302 -12.24 24.75 10.42
C THR A 302 -11.47 25.61 11.39
N GLN A 303 -11.22 25.09 12.58
CA GLN A 303 -10.32 25.75 13.51
C GLN A 303 -8.94 25.80 12.85
N PRO A 304 -8.22 26.93 12.90
CA PRO A 304 -6.89 27.01 12.35
C PRO A 304 -5.99 26.00 13.06
N VAL A 305 -5.25 25.22 12.28
CA VAL A 305 -4.31 24.22 12.82
C VAL A 305 -3.20 24.97 13.58
N PRO A 306 -2.98 24.68 14.88
CA PRO A 306 -1.98 25.35 15.69
C PRO A 306 -0.56 25.18 15.08
N GLU A 307 0.26 26.23 15.19
CA GLU A 307 1.63 26.20 14.67
C GLU A 307 2.47 25.07 15.28
N ALA A 308 2.27 24.77 16.56
CA ALA A 308 2.93 23.65 17.23
C ALA A 308 2.63 22.29 16.56
N VAL A 309 1.43 22.13 15.98
CA VAL A 309 1.05 20.91 15.25
C VAL A 309 1.68 20.90 13.86
N ARG A 310 1.74 22.05 13.20
CA ARG A 310 2.39 22.15 11.88
C ARG A 310 3.85 21.75 11.93
N ARG A 311 4.55 22.05 13.02
CA ARG A 311 5.95 21.67 13.25
C ARG A 311 6.17 20.17 13.47
N MET A 312 5.12 19.39 13.70
CA MET A 312 5.22 17.92 13.82
C MET A 312 5.37 17.22 12.45
N VAL A 313 5.22 17.97 11.35
CA VAL A 313 5.17 17.42 10.01
C VAL A 313 6.09 18.23 9.09
N ARG A 314 6.92 17.55 8.32
CA ARG A 314 7.81 18.14 7.33
C ARG A 314 7.12 18.27 5.97
N GLY A 315 7.59 19.23 5.16
CA GLY A 315 7.13 19.45 3.79
C GLY A 315 5.94 20.40 3.69
N ASP A 316 5.57 20.70 2.45
CA ASP A 316 4.40 21.52 2.13
C ASP A 316 3.13 20.67 2.18
N MET A 317 2.22 21.01 3.10
CA MET A 317 1.02 20.21 3.37
C MET A 317 -0.25 21.07 3.30
N SER A 318 -1.28 20.50 2.71
CA SER A 318 -2.67 20.93 2.89
C SER A 318 -3.18 20.38 4.22
N TRP A 319 -3.83 21.24 5.00
CA TRP A 319 -4.31 20.90 6.34
C TRP A 319 -5.83 20.89 6.38
N SER A 320 -6.39 19.92 7.06
CA SER A 320 -7.82 19.85 7.35
C SER A 320 -8.06 19.45 8.80
N THR A 321 -9.22 19.88 9.34
CA THR A 321 -9.69 19.42 10.65
C THR A 321 -11.16 19.03 10.48
N ASP A 322 -11.51 17.82 10.89
CA ASP A 322 -12.89 17.36 10.81
C ASP A 322 -13.74 17.80 12.04
N ALA A 323 -15.02 17.42 12.04
CA ALA A 323 -15.96 17.77 13.12
C ALA A 323 -15.61 17.09 14.47
N ALA A 324 -14.83 16.01 14.45
CA ALA A 324 -14.34 15.34 15.66
C ALA A 324 -13.04 15.94 16.20
N GLY A 325 -12.49 16.95 15.52
CA GLY A 325 -11.22 17.58 15.87
C GLY A 325 -9.98 16.81 15.40
N ILE A 326 -10.15 15.87 14.48
CA ILE A 326 -9.02 15.12 13.88
C ILE A 326 -8.34 16.04 12.87
N ILE A 327 -7.05 16.24 13.06
CA ILE A 327 -6.19 17.04 12.16
C ILE A 327 -5.51 16.10 11.19
N THR A 328 -5.65 16.39 9.89
CA THR A 328 -5.00 15.66 8.80
C THR A 328 -4.08 16.60 8.02
N ALA A 329 -2.91 16.09 7.65
CA ALA A 329 -1.96 16.70 6.72
C ALA A 329 -1.82 15.85 5.47
N ALA A 330 -1.94 16.45 4.30
CA ALA A 330 -1.79 15.75 3.03
C ALA A 330 -0.98 16.60 2.03
N PRO A 331 -0.11 16.02 1.20
CA PRO A 331 0.48 16.74 0.08
C PRO A 331 -0.63 17.42 -0.76
N PRO A 332 -0.40 18.61 -1.32
CA PRO A 332 -1.45 19.34 -2.06
C PRO A 332 -2.11 18.53 -3.18
N ALA A 333 -1.33 17.72 -3.90
CA ALA A 333 -1.84 16.86 -4.96
C ALA A 333 -2.77 15.75 -4.42
N VAL A 334 -2.46 15.19 -3.25
CA VAL A 334 -3.29 14.18 -2.56
C VAL A 334 -4.60 14.81 -2.11
N ALA A 335 -4.55 15.97 -1.47
CA ALA A 335 -5.76 16.68 -1.04
C ALA A 335 -6.68 17.03 -2.22
N ALA A 336 -6.11 17.46 -3.34
CA ALA A 336 -6.88 17.77 -4.55
C ALA A 336 -7.53 16.50 -5.16
N MET A 337 -6.80 15.38 -5.23
CA MET A 337 -7.36 14.11 -5.72
C MET A 337 -8.44 13.59 -4.77
N ALA A 338 -8.23 13.63 -3.46
CA ALA A 338 -9.23 13.20 -2.48
C ALA A 338 -10.53 14.01 -2.61
N ALA A 339 -10.44 15.32 -2.83
CA ALA A 339 -11.60 16.17 -3.10
C ALA A 339 -12.33 15.75 -4.39
N ARG A 340 -11.58 15.50 -5.48
CA ARG A 340 -12.15 15.03 -6.77
C ARG A 340 -12.87 13.69 -6.63
N LEU A 341 -12.28 12.75 -5.88
CA LEU A 341 -12.91 11.45 -5.59
C LEU A 341 -14.22 11.62 -4.80
N ALA A 342 -14.21 12.46 -3.77
CA ALA A 342 -15.40 12.72 -2.95
C ALA A 342 -16.50 13.42 -3.75
N ASP A 343 -16.16 14.37 -4.62
CA ASP A 343 -17.11 15.07 -5.51
C ASP A 343 -17.74 14.12 -6.54
N ALA A 344 -17.00 13.10 -6.97
CA ALA A 344 -17.50 12.01 -7.82
C ALA A 344 -18.35 10.97 -7.06
N GLY A 345 -18.57 11.15 -5.75
CA GLY A 345 -19.34 10.23 -4.92
C GLY A 345 -18.58 9.00 -4.43
N LEU A 346 -17.26 8.93 -4.64
CA LEU A 346 -16.41 7.86 -4.16
C LEU A 346 -16.04 8.12 -2.70
N ARG A 347 -16.26 7.12 -1.84
CA ARG A 347 -16.03 7.28 -0.40
C ARG A 347 -14.55 7.24 -0.07
N VAL A 348 -13.94 8.39 0.24
CA VAL A 348 -12.58 8.48 0.77
C VAL A 348 -12.59 8.09 2.25
N ILE A 349 -11.68 7.19 2.66
CA ILE A 349 -11.54 6.66 4.03
C ILE A 349 -10.15 6.90 4.62
N LEU A 350 -9.16 7.27 3.80
CA LEU A 350 -7.84 7.75 4.22
C LEU A 350 -7.38 8.82 3.24
N GLU A 351 -6.87 9.94 3.77
CA GLU A 351 -6.27 11.04 3.00
C GLU A 351 -5.01 11.50 3.73
N GLY A 352 -3.83 11.27 3.16
CA GLY A 352 -2.57 11.71 3.78
C GLY A 352 -2.35 11.10 5.17
N VAL A 353 -1.98 11.93 6.14
CA VAL A 353 -1.56 11.52 7.48
C VAL A 353 -2.44 12.16 8.56
N GLU A 354 -3.03 11.33 9.41
CA GLU A 354 -3.64 11.79 10.65
C GLU A 354 -2.54 12.24 11.62
N VAL A 355 -2.50 13.54 11.95
CA VAL A 355 -1.45 14.14 12.78
C VAL A 355 -1.82 14.10 14.25
N GLY A 356 -3.07 14.32 14.58
CA GLY A 356 -3.54 14.32 15.97
C GLY A 356 -4.99 14.75 16.11
N THR A 357 -5.46 14.78 17.35
CA THR A 357 -6.84 15.20 17.70
C THR A 357 -6.81 16.33 18.69
N ILE A 358 -7.60 17.39 18.46
CA ILE A 358 -7.78 18.50 19.40
C ILE A 358 -8.62 18.03 20.57
N LYS A 359 -8.08 18.15 21.79
CA LYS A 359 -8.79 17.86 23.05
C LYS A 359 -8.69 19.08 24.00
N GLY A 360 -9.70 19.92 23.98
CA GLY A 360 -9.69 21.18 24.73
C GLY A 360 -8.59 22.13 24.21
N ARG A 361 -7.56 22.37 25.02
CA ARG A 361 -6.40 23.21 24.64
C ARG A 361 -5.21 22.37 24.13
N ASP A 362 -5.24 21.07 24.31
CA ASP A 362 -4.17 20.15 23.95
C ASP A 362 -4.42 19.50 22.59
N VAL A 363 -3.37 19.11 21.92
CA VAL A 363 -3.40 18.20 20.77
C VAL A 363 -2.75 16.90 21.18
N ILE A 364 -3.49 15.81 21.02
CA ILE A 364 -2.95 14.46 21.22
C ILE A 364 -2.49 13.96 19.85
N PRO A 365 -1.19 13.71 19.66
CA PRO A 365 -0.67 13.23 18.38
C PRO A 365 -1.21 11.83 18.06
N ALA A 366 -1.51 11.60 16.79
CA ALA A 366 -2.00 10.32 16.32
C ALA A 366 -0.86 9.30 16.18
N HIS A 367 -1.14 8.04 16.47
CA HIS A 367 -0.16 6.96 16.27
C HIS A 367 0.28 6.86 14.79
N ALA A 368 -0.62 7.11 13.83
CA ALA A 368 -0.30 7.11 12.41
C ALA A 368 0.82 8.09 12.04
N LEU A 369 0.98 9.20 12.78
CA LEU A 369 2.06 10.15 12.56
C LEU A 369 3.44 9.50 12.81
N THR A 370 3.58 8.62 13.81
CA THR A 370 4.87 7.97 14.11
C THR A 370 5.36 7.07 13.00
N MET A 371 4.42 6.52 12.20
CA MET A 371 4.74 5.66 11.05
C MET A 371 4.95 6.47 9.77
N SER A 372 4.58 7.75 9.75
CA SER A 372 4.62 8.55 8.53
C SER A 372 6.04 8.94 8.15
N GLN A 373 6.31 8.99 6.83
CA GLN A 373 7.56 9.50 6.26
C GLN A 373 7.76 11.00 6.54
N VAL A 374 6.69 11.73 6.81
CA VAL A 374 6.72 13.19 6.99
C VAL A 374 6.74 13.63 8.44
N ILE A 375 6.84 12.72 9.41
CA ILE A 375 7.01 13.11 10.81
C ILE A 375 8.29 13.95 10.98
N ASP A 376 8.20 15.04 11.71
CA ASP A 376 9.38 15.73 12.24
C ASP A 376 9.68 15.21 13.65
N CYS A 377 10.63 14.28 13.73
CA CYS A 377 11.01 13.66 15.00
C CYS A 377 11.64 14.68 15.99
N ASP A 378 12.18 15.79 15.49
CA ASP A 378 12.82 16.82 16.34
C ASP A 378 11.79 17.74 17.01
N ALA A 379 10.52 17.66 16.60
CA ALA A 379 9.41 18.30 17.31
C ALA A 379 9.04 17.61 18.64
N PHE A 380 9.65 16.46 18.95
CA PHE A 380 9.31 15.65 20.12
C PHE A 380 10.52 15.32 20.99
N VAL A 381 10.31 15.21 22.30
CA VAL A 381 11.25 14.55 23.20
C VAL A 381 11.27 13.06 22.86
N LYS A 382 12.44 12.52 22.57
CA LYS A 382 12.64 11.11 22.23
C LYS A 382 12.93 10.30 23.50
N ALA A 383 12.32 9.12 23.62
CA ALA A 383 12.59 8.18 24.70
C ALA A 383 12.92 6.81 24.06
N PRO A 384 14.20 6.40 24.05
CA PRO A 384 14.59 5.10 23.54
C PRO A 384 14.12 4.00 24.49
N ILE A 385 13.63 2.91 23.90
CA ILE A 385 13.16 1.72 24.61
C ILE A 385 13.78 0.46 24.01
N ASP A 386 14.01 -0.55 24.84
CA ASP A 386 14.49 -1.84 24.39
C ASP A 386 13.37 -2.70 23.76
N TRP A 387 13.71 -3.91 23.29
CA TRP A 387 12.74 -4.82 22.68
C TRP A 387 11.61 -5.24 23.64
N ARG A 388 11.92 -5.53 24.92
CA ARG A 388 10.92 -5.96 25.91
C ARG A 388 9.91 -4.85 26.19
N GLU A 389 10.40 -3.63 26.35
CA GLU A 389 9.57 -2.45 26.52
C GLU A 389 8.78 -2.12 25.26
N ALA A 390 9.36 -2.30 24.06
CA ALA A 390 8.66 -2.10 22.78
C ALA A 390 7.50 -3.08 22.65
N VAL A 391 7.69 -4.37 22.93
CA VAL A 391 6.61 -5.37 22.89
C VAL A 391 5.55 -5.07 23.97
N SER A 392 5.98 -4.73 25.19
CA SER A 392 5.07 -4.33 26.28
C SER A 392 4.20 -3.12 25.87
N TYR A 393 4.80 -2.08 25.29
CA TYR A 393 4.09 -0.95 24.73
C TYR A 393 3.09 -1.36 23.63
N LEU A 394 3.52 -2.21 22.70
CA LEU A 394 2.65 -2.74 21.64
C LEU A 394 1.53 -3.64 22.18
N GLN A 395 1.67 -4.25 23.34
CA GLN A 395 0.59 -4.90 24.09
C GLN A 395 -0.31 -3.89 24.82
N ARG A 396 0.01 -2.57 24.71
CA ARG A 396 -0.72 -1.47 25.32
C ARG A 396 -0.52 -1.32 26.83
N ASN A 397 0.58 -1.84 27.35
CA ASN A 397 1.00 -1.56 28.71
C ASN A 397 1.58 -0.14 28.84
N ALA A 398 1.59 0.38 30.05
CA ALA A 398 2.23 1.66 30.34
C ALA A 398 3.75 1.52 30.15
N PRO A 399 4.40 2.34 29.30
CA PRO A 399 5.84 2.21 29.08
C PRO A 399 6.62 2.73 30.29
N ILE A 400 7.75 2.08 30.55
CA ILE A 400 8.78 2.56 31.50
C ILE A 400 9.68 3.52 30.70
N LEU A 401 9.79 4.75 31.19
CA LEU A 401 10.59 5.79 30.54
C LEU A 401 11.90 5.99 31.30
N PRO A 402 13.00 6.45 30.64
CA PRO A 402 14.20 6.90 31.32
C PRO A 402 13.87 7.98 32.39
N GLU A 403 14.60 7.96 33.52
CA GLU A 403 14.30 8.83 34.69
C GLU A 403 14.29 10.33 34.35
N ASP A 404 15.16 10.77 33.47
CA ASP A 404 15.29 12.17 33.04
C ASP A 404 14.28 12.60 31.97
N THR A 405 13.35 11.75 31.60
CA THR A 405 12.37 12.06 30.53
C THR A 405 11.44 13.19 31.00
N PRO A 406 11.37 14.34 30.29
CA PRO A 406 10.49 15.45 30.65
C PRO A 406 9.00 15.05 30.64
N ARG A 407 8.20 15.72 31.49
CA ARG A 407 6.73 15.55 31.45
C ARG A 407 6.15 16.04 30.14
N GLY A 408 5.13 15.37 29.64
CA GLY A 408 4.43 15.72 28.39
C GLY A 408 4.35 14.57 27.41
N ILE A 409 4.15 14.89 26.12
CA ILE A 409 4.16 13.91 25.04
C ILE A 409 5.59 13.56 24.70
N VAL A 410 5.88 12.25 24.66
CA VAL A 410 7.19 11.71 24.27
C VAL A 410 7.03 10.75 23.11
N LEU A 411 8.01 10.77 22.20
CA LEU A 411 8.13 9.86 21.06
C LEU A 411 8.99 8.67 21.52
N LEU A 412 8.37 7.50 21.63
CA LEU A 412 9.07 6.26 21.90
C LEU A 412 9.83 5.84 20.65
N THR A 413 11.11 5.50 20.81
CA THR A 413 11.94 5.03 19.71
C THR A 413 12.50 3.64 20.01
N TYR A 414 12.48 2.77 19.01
CA TYR A 414 13.13 1.47 19.04
C TYR A 414 14.17 1.40 17.92
N GLN A 415 15.43 1.07 18.27
CA GLN A 415 16.56 1.11 17.34
C GLN A 415 16.62 2.44 16.55
N GLY A 416 16.56 3.57 17.29
CA GLY A 416 16.64 4.92 16.72
C GLY A 416 15.43 5.38 15.89
N ARG A 417 14.42 4.54 15.69
CA ARG A 417 13.26 4.83 14.83
C ARG A 417 11.96 4.98 15.62
N PRO A 418 11.03 5.87 15.21
CA PRO A 418 9.74 6.04 15.86
C PRO A 418 8.94 4.73 15.96
N LEU A 419 8.35 4.49 17.13
CA LEU A 419 7.45 3.36 17.38
C LEU A 419 6.06 3.80 17.82
N GLY A 420 5.95 4.85 18.60
CA GLY A 420 4.68 5.33 19.10
C GLY A 420 4.83 6.52 20.04
N PHE A 421 3.71 6.99 20.59
CA PHE A 421 3.67 8.08 21.56
C PHE A 421 3.24 7.60 22.93
N ALA A 422 3.78 8.24 23.96
CA ALA A 422 3.33 8.13 25.35
C ALA A 422 3.15 9.50 25.97
N LYS A 423 2.35 9.63 27.03
CA LYS A 423 2.25 10.84 27.85
C LYS A 423 2.90 10.60 29.19
N ASN A 424 4.07 11.22 29.42
CA ASN A 424 4.77 11.19 30.70
C ASN A 424 4.08 12.12 31.72
N LEU A 425 3.64 11.56 32.84
CA LEU A 425 3.02 12.30 33.95
C LEU A 425 4.03 12.57 35.10
N GLY A 426 5.26 12.06 34.98
CA GLY A 426 6.34 12.16 35.93
C GLY A 426 6.48 10.93 36.83
N ASN A 427 5.41 10.45 37.42
CA ASN A 427 5.41 9.23 38.23
C ASN A 427 4.96 7.96 37.46
N ARG A 428 4.41 8.15 36.27
CA ARG A 428 4.00 7.08 35.35
C ARG A 428 3.87 7.65 33.93
N ALA A 429 3.85 6.79 32.95
CA ALA A 429 3.52 7.15 31.59
C ALA A 429 2.23 6.45 31.14
N ASN A 430 1.42 7.15 30.35
CA ASN A 430 0.25 6.55 29.70
C ASN A 430 0.58 6.26 28.24
N THR A 431 0.25 5.06 27.79
CA THR A 431 0.35 4.73 26.36
C THR A 431 -0.67 5.51 25.53
N LEU A 432 -0.25 5.98 24.35
CA LEU A 432 -1.13 6.57 23.33
C LEU A 432 -1.36 5.61 22.14
N LEU A 433 -0.94 4.34 22.26
CA LEU A 433 -1.22 3.32 21.25
C LEU A 433 -2.74 3.08 21.16
N PRO A 434 -3.36 3.18 19.95
CA PRO A 434 -4.78 2.88 19.77
C PRO A 434 -5.11 1.42 20.12
N ALA A 435 -6.34 1.18 20.57
CA ALA A 435 -6.74 -0.14 21.01
C ALA A 435 -6.72 -1.20 19.90
N ASN A 436 -7.05 -0.81 18.67
CA ASN A 436 -7.03 -1.67 17.49
C ASN A 436 -5.61 -2.02 16.99
N ARG A 437 -4.58 -1.33 17.49
CA ARG A 437 -3.17 -1.60 17.17
C ARG A 437 -2.48 -2.53 18.17
N ARG A 438 -3.20 -2.94 19.19
CA ARG A 438 -2.66 -3.75 20.29
C ARG A 438 -2.32 -5.16 19.82
N ILE A 439 -1.16 -5.67 20.22
CA ILE A 439 -0.83 -7.10 20.16
C ILE A 439 -1.69 -7.83 21.20
N ILE A 440 -2.56 -8.73 20.75
CA ILE A 440 -3.48 -9.47 21.63
C ILE A 440 -2.81 -10.71 22.22
N SER A 441 -1.88 -11.32 21.47
CA SER A 441 -1.22 -12.56 21.90
C SER A 441 -0.41 -12.36 23.18
N PRO A 442 -0.61 -13.22 24.22
CA PRO A 442 0.17 -13.19 25.45
C PRO A 442 1.50 -13.95 25.33
N HIS A 443 1.71 -14.73 24.25
CA HIS A 443 2.85 -15.65 24.11
C HIS A 443 4.06 -14.93 23.52
N VAL A 444 4.62 -13.98 24.30
CA VAL A 444 5.84 -13.25 23.93
C VAL A 444 7.01 -14.23 23.88
N PRO A 445 7.85 -14.22 22.84
CA PRO A 445 9.07 -15.03 22.77
C PRO A 445 10.09 -14.61 23.84
N ASP A 446 10.99 -15.53 24.19
CA ASP A 446 12.06 -15.26 25.18
C ASP A 446 13.11 -14.26 24.64
N ALA A 447 13.30 -14.22 23.33
CA ALA A 447 14.25 -13.37 22.64
C ALA A 447 13.64 -12.74 21.38
N PRO A 448 14.16 -11.58 20.91
CA PRO A 448 13.69 -10.95 19.67
C PRO A 448 13.99 -11.83 18.46
N GLU A 449 12.97 -12.00 17.59
CA GLU A 449 13.13 -12.57 16.25
C GLU A 449 13.30 -11.39 15.27
N ASN A 450 14.53 -10.88 15.16
CA ASN A 450 14.81 -9.71 14.33
C ASN A 450 14.82 -10.07 12.84
N VAL A 451 13.71 -9.79 12.15
CA VAL A 451 13.51 -10.11 10.73
C VAL A 451 14.51 -9.36 9.84
N LEU A 452 14.79 -8.09 10.13
CA LEU A 452 15.74 -7.32 9.33
C LEU A 452 17.14 -7.89 9.42
N ALA A 453 17.60 -8.26 10.63
CA ALA A 453 18.90 -8.91 10.81
C ALA A 453 18.96 -10.29 10.11
N ALA A 454 17.87 -11.06 10.12
CA ALA A 454 17.80 -12.36 9.45
C ALA A 454 17.96 -12.25 7.91
N VAL A 455 17.59 -11.12 7.33
CA VAL A 455 17.82 -10.82 5.90
C VAL A 455 19.05 -9.93 5.67
N GLY A 456 19.90 -9.76 6.70
CA GLY A 456 21.14 -9.00 6.60
C GLY A 456 20.96 -7.48 6.48
N VAL A 457 19.79 -6.95 6.77
CA VAL A 457 19.52 -5.51 6.80
C VAL A 457 19.81 -4.99 8.20
N MET A 458 20.90 -4.26 8.38
CA MET A 458 21.19 -3.59 9.63
C MET A 458 20.39 -2.28 9.70
N PRO A 459 19.66 -1.99 10.79
CA PRO A 459 19.22 -0.63 11.05
C PRO A 459 20.47 0.26 11.10
N ALA A 460 20.39 1.46 10.51
CA ALA A 460 21.47 2.43 10.62
C ALA A 460 21.77 2.61 12.10
N GLY A 461 22.98 2.21 12.53
CA GLY A 461 23.43 2.39 13.89
C GLY A 461 23.48 3.88 14.21
N ASP A 462 23.21 4.22 15.45
CA ASP A 462 23.61 5.50 16.02
C ASP A 462 25.15 5.58 15.90
N GLU A 463 25.66 6.33 14.89
CA GLU A 463 27.02 6.89 14.93
C GLU A 463 27.02 8.18 15.75
#